data_e61f22351919aa8409a84ba08e4ed51c
#
_entry.id   e61f22351919aa8409a84ba08e4ed51c
#
_cell.length_a   1.000
_cell.length_b   1.000
_cell.length_c   1.000
_cell.angle_alpha   90.00
_cell.angle_beta   90.00
_cell.angle_gamma   90.00
#
_symmetry.space_group_name_H-M   'P 1'
#
loop_
_entity.id
_entity.type
_entity.pdbx_description
1 polymer ?
#
loop_
_entity_poly.entity_id
_entity_poly.type
_entity_poly.pdbx_seq_one_letter_code
_entity_poly.pdbx_strand_id
1 'polypeptide(L)'
;MKKFYYILAIGLLMFGMNFQAKSQTRKYVSNFSHFQSYFNPGLTGYEGSAVRGFVRNQWSGIEGAPRSYFVSAELDFGELSGEMDPALMGKNALSVNMLQDTYGAFRETELIVSYASRVRLTEKHNLRLGAGVSYQNIRLDGNALTSEDLNDPTLGQYLGGFSDMQVVDFNIGLALTHSKYYLSYGMHRVGGGAIISGDEFIDSYPASSIIQGGYREALSPNVALIFNAYYRTQKDVNDNFELNLKTLLMDRFWLGVGTRVNNATNLQMGILTKRLRIGYLFEFPVGGDYNLPGNTHEFTAVFNLFRDNTRRTDNEVLIW
;
A
#
# COMPACT_ATOMS: atom_id res chain seq x y z
N MET A 1 33.01 9.24 4.78
CA MET A 1 33.26 8.84 3.39
C MET A 1 33.03 7.34 3.13
N LYS A 2 33.56 6.40 3.93
CA LYS A 2 33.35 4.95 3.69
C LYS A 2 31.88 4.50 3.65
N LYS A 3 31.00 5.07 4.47
CA LYS A 3 29.55 4.75 4.48
C LYS A 3 28.83 5.17 3.18
N PHE A 4 29.31 6.21 2.49
CA PHE A 4 28.74 6.69 1.23
C PHE A 4 29.01 5.70 0.07
N TYR A 5 30.20 5.08 0.04
CA TYR A 5 30.52 4.09 -0.99
C TYR A 5 29.73 2.78 -0.88
N TYR A 6 29.33 2.37 0.32
CA TYR A 6 28.49 1.18 0.50
C TYR A 6 27.07 1.41 -0.01
N ILE A 7 26.52 2.62 0.18
CA ILE A 7 25.19 2.99 -0.32
C ILE A 7 25.21 3.07 -1.86
N LEU A 8 26.27 3.62 -2.45
CA LEU A 8 26.45 3.68 -3.89
C LEU A 8 26.64 2.28 -4.51
N ALA A 9 27.37 1.39 -3.85
CA ALA A 9 27.58 0.02 -4.31
C ALA A 9 26.32 -0.83 -4.27
N ILE A 10 25.47 -0.66 -3.25
CA ILE A 10 24.16 -1.33 -3.16
C ILE A 10 23.22 -0.82 -4.25
N GLY A 11 23.25 0.49 -4.57
CA GLY A 11 22.48 1.07 -5.67
C GLY A 11 22.87 0.54 -7.05
N LEU A 12 24.15 0.29 -7.28
CA LEU A 12 24.68 -0.24 -8.56
C LEU A 12 24.39 -1.74 -8.75
N LEU A 13 24.35 -2.53 -7.67
CA LEU A 13 24.04 -3.97 -7.72
C LEU A 13 22.55 -4.25 -8.10
N MET A 14 21.66 -3.29 -7.89
CA MET A 14 20.24 -3.41 -8.20
C MET A 14 19.90 -3.23 -9.70
N PHE A 15 20.83 -2.70 -10.52
CA PHE A 15 20.59 -2.43 -11.95
C PHE A 15 20.79 -3.63 -12.89
N GLY A 16 21.25 -4.78 -12.37
CA GLY A 16 21.71 -5.92 -13.20
C GLY A 16 20.76 -7.11 -13.38
N MET A 17 19.55 -7.08 -12.82
CA MET A 17 18.67 -8.27 -12.85
C MET A 17 17.59 -8.16 -13.94
N ASN A 18 17.75 -8.92 -15.05
CA ASN A 18 16.71 -9.06 -16.07
C ASN A 18 15.77 -10.21 -15.70
N PHE A 19 14.49 -9.91 -15.45
CA PHE A 19 13.43 -10.89 -15.25
C PHE A 19 12.41 -10.81 -16.38
N GLN A 20 11.89 -11.97 -16.81
CA GLN A 20 10.82 -12.03 -17.81
C GLN A 20 9.48 -11.61 -17.20
N ALA A 21 8.80 -10.64 -17.81
CA ALA A 21 7.51 -10.13 -17.35
C ALA A 21 6.36 -10.96 -17.94
N LYS A 22 5.45 -11.44 -17.08
CA LYS A 22 4.13 -11.95 -17.47
C LYS A 22 3.08 -10.92 -17.03
N SER A 23 2.21 -10.52 -17.96
CA SER A 23 1.22 -9.47 -17.73
C SER A 23 0.01 -10.00 -16.97
N GLN A 24 -0.29 -9.44 -15.81
CA GLN A 24 -1.63 -9.44 -15.24
C GLN A 24 -1.85 -8.11 -14.51
N THR A 25 -3.01 -7.47 -14.74
CA THR A 25 -3.42 -6.25 -14.06
C THR A 25 -3.58 -6.50 -12.57
N ARG A 26 -2.89 -5.72 -11.75
CA ARG A 26 -2.96 -5.80 -10.29
C ARG A 26 -3.27 -4.45 -9.68
N LYS A 27 -3.89 -4.49 -8.51
CA LYS A 27 -3.97 -3.32 -7.64
C LYS A 27 -2.59 -2.91 -7.17
N TYR A 28 -2.13 -1.75 -7.59
CA TYR A 28 -0.87 -1.17 -7.15
C TYR A 28 -1.13 0.08 -6.34
N VAL A 29 -0.38 0.24 -5.27
CA VAL A 29 -0.34 1.43 -4.43
C VAL A 29 1.11 1.83 -4.30
N SER A 30 1.58 2.75 -5.13
CA SER A 30 3.01 3.08 -5.21
C SER A 30 3.51 3.83 -3.98
N ASN A 31 2.62 4.53 -3.28
CA ASN A 31 2.94 5.18 -2.02
C ASN A 31 2.61 4.30 -0.79
N PHE A 32 2.94 3.00 -0.88
CA PHE A 32 2.58 1.97 0.09
C PHE A 32 2.96 2.31 1.54
N SER A 33 4.02 3.08 1.75
CA SER A 33 4.47 3.46 3.09
C SER A 33 3.50 4.39 3.83
N HIS A 34 2.57 5.04 3.12
CA HIS A 34 1.53 5.88 3.72
C HIS A 34 0.28 5.07 4.12
N PHE A 35 0.16 3.81 3.68
CA PHE A 35 -1.04 2.97 3.84
C PHE A 35 -0.70 1.61 4.45
N GLN A 36 0.20 1.61 5.43
CA GLN A 36 0.80 0.40 6.02
C GLN A 36 -0.22 -0.56 6.62
N SER A 37 -1.28 -0.05 7.28
CA SER A 37 -2.33 -0.85 7.90
C SER A 37 -3.17 -1.65 6.91
N TYR A 38 -3.29 -1.17 5.66
CA TYR A 38 -3.94 -1.90 4.58
C TYR A 38 -3.18 -3.17 4.21
N PHE A 39 -1.85 -3.09 4.14
CA PHE A 39 -1.00 -4.21 3.74
C PHE A 39 -0.68 -5.17 4.89
N ASN A 40 -0.72 -4.68 6.13
CA ASN A 40 -0.37 -5.47 7.31
C ASN A 40 -1.19 -5.03 8.52
N PRO A 41 -2.13 -5.87 9.00
CA PRO A 41 -2.90 -5.59 10.20
C PRO A 41 -2.05 -5.27 11.43
N GLY A 42 -0.85 -5.87 11.57
CA GLY A 42 0.06 -5.58 12.67
C GLY A 42 0.59 -4.15 12.70
N LEU A 43 0.51 -3.41 11.59
CA LEU A 43 0.89 -1.99 11.50
C LEU A 43 -0.27 -1.02 11.75
N THR A 44 -1.48 -1.52 12.06
CA THR A 44 -2.62 -0.68 12.45
C THR A 44 -2.24 0.22 13.63
N GLY A 45 -2.46 1.54 13.48
CA GLY A 45 -2.12 2.54 14.50
C GLY A 45 -0.62 2.72 14.76
N TYR A 46 0.27 2.21 13.90
CA TYR A 46 1.72 2.36 14.06
C TYR A 46 2.17 3.83 14.00
N GLU A 47 1.53 4.62 13.17
CA GLU A 47 1.76 6.06 13.08
C GLU A 47 0.72 6.90 13.88
N GLY A 48 -0.05 6.26 14.77
CA GLY A 48 -1.13 6.90 15.53
C GLY A 48 -2.46 6.94 14.78
N SER A 49 -3.39 7.73 15.32
CA SER A 49 -4.74 7.88 14.79
C SER A 49 -4.77 8.83 13.60
N ALA A 50 -5.26 8.35 12.47
CA ALA A 50 -5.28 9.13 11.23
C ALA A 50 -6.41 8.69 10.30
N VAL A 51 -6.86 9.62 9.46
CA VAL A 51 -7.63 9.33 8.25
C VAL A 51 -6.72 9.50 7.06
N ARG A 52 -6.71 8.52 6.18
CA ARG A 52 -5.82 8.46 5.02
C ARG A 52 -6.63 8.19 3.76
N GLY A 53 -6.17 8.69 2.62
CA GLY A 53 -6.80 8.38 1.36
C GLY A 53 -5.88 8.61 0.18
N PHE A 54 -6.19 7.95 -0.92
CA PHE A 54 -5.60 8.26 -2.22
C PHE A 54 -6.61 8.10 -3.35
N VAL A 55 -6.31 8.79 -4.43
CA VAL A 55 -6.94 8.60 -5.74
C VAL A 55 -5.82 8.33 -6.74
N ARG A 56 -5.93 7.22 -7.47
CA ARG A 56 -4.96 6.80 -8.47
C ARG A 56 -5.63 6.60 -9.81
N ASN A 57 -5.11 7.27 -10.82
CA ASN A 57 -5.45 7.07 -12.23
C ASN A 57 -4.26 6.45 -12.94
N GLN A 58 -4.35 5.17 -13.24
CA GLN A 58 -3.30 4.43 -13.93
C GLN A 58 -3.49 4.55 -15.44
N TRP A 59 -2.42 4.70 -16.20
CA TRP A 59 -2.42 4.80 -17.67
C TRP A 59 -3.41 5.85 -18.20
N SER A 60 -3.29 7.06 -17.71
CA SER A 60 -4.17 8.17 -18.08
C SER A 60 -4.26 8.36 -19.60
N GLY A 61 -5.49 8.47 -20.11
CA GLY A 61 -5.77 8.61 -21.54
C GLY A 61 -6.15 7.30 -22.23
N ILE A 62 -6.12 6.15 -21.54
CA ILE A 62 -6.56 4.87 -22.08
C ILE A 62 -7.98 4.59 -21.57
N GLU A 63 -8.88 4.19 -22.48
CA GLU A 63 -10.23 3.76 -22.13
C GLU A 63 -10.18 2.45 -21.33
N GLY A 64 -11.02 2.35 -20.28
CA GLY A 64 -11.02 1.20 -19.37
C GLY A 64 -9.79 1.08 -18.45
N ALA A 65 -8.89 2.07 -18.47
CA ALA A 65 -7.71 2.07 -17.62
C ALA A 65 -8.06 2.05 -16.12
N PRO A 66 -7.23 1.41 -15.27
CA PRO A 66 -7.50 1.25 -13.84
C PRO A 66 -7.62 2.58 -13.10
N ARG A 67 -8.65 2.68 -12.24
CA ARG A 67 -8.85 3.79 -11.30
C ARG A 67 -9.09 3.25 -9.93
N SER A 68 -8.27 3.68 -8.97
CA SER A 68 -8.37 3.23 -7.59
C SER A 68 -8.69 4.40 -6.66
N TYR A 69 -9.60 4.16 -5.73
CA TYR A 69 -9.97 5.06 -4.64
C TYR A 69 -9.76 4.33 -3.33
N PHE A 70 -9.07 4.95 -2.41
CA PHE A 70 -8.79 4.38 -1.11
C PHE A 70 -9.13 5.36 0.00
N VAL A 71 -9.72 4.84 1.08
CA VAL A 71 -9.89 5.55 2.33
C VAL A 71 -9.60 4.60 3.49
N SER A 72 -8.94 5.11 4.52
CA SER A 72 -8.62 4.40 5.75
C SER A 72 -8.86 5.31 6.95
N ALA A 73 -9.38 4.73 8.03
CA ALA A 73 -9.45 5.36 9.33
C ALA A 73 -8.77 4.45 10.35
N GLU A 74 -7.82 5.01 11.10
CA GLU A 74 -7.07 4.31 12.14
C GLU A 74 -7.27 5.03 13.48
N LEU A 75 -7.53 4.27 14.55
CA LEU A 75 -7.66 4.76 15.91
C LEU A 75 -6.69 4.02 16.81
N ASP A 76 -5.76 4.76 17.41
CA ASP A 76 -4.89 4.29 18.48
C ASP A 76 -5.54 4.62 19.85
N PHE A 77 -5.85 3.60 20.62
CA PHE A 77 -6.51 3.78 21.91
C PHE A 77 -5.59 4.42 22.97
N GLY A 78 -4.26 4.35 22.79
CA GLY A 78 -3.32 5.09 23.60
C GLY A 78 -3.47 6.60 23.42
N GLU A 79 -3.53 7.09 22.16
CA GLU A 79 -3.77 8.50 21.88
C GLU A 79 -5.12 8.99 22.41
N LEU A 80 -6.18 8.17 22.31
CA LEU A 80 -7.49 8.48 22.89
C LEU A 80 -7.44 8.62 24.42
N SER A 81 -6.55 7.88 25.07
CA SER A 81 -6.32 7.94 26.53
C SER A 81 -5.38 9.07 26.94
N GLY A 82 -4.93 9.91 26.00
CA GLY A 82 -4.00 11.01 26.24
C GLY A 82 -2.53 10.59 26.30
N GLU A 83 -2.22 9.36 25.89
CA GLU A 83 -0.85 8.88 25.79
C GLU A 83 -0.19 9.43 24.52
N MET A 84 0.85 10.23 24.70
CA MET A 84 1.56 10.88 23.58
C MET A 84 2.98 10.36 23.41
N ASP A 85 3.42 9.39 24.22
CA ASP A 85 4.74 8.77 24.07
C ASP A 85 4.76 7.84 22.86
N PRO A 86 5.58 8.11 21.84
CA PRO A 86 5.71 7.27 20.65
C PRO A 86 6.07 5.80 20.96
N ALA A 87 6.79 5.55 22.05
CA ALA A 87 7.12 4.20 22.51
C ALA A 87 5.89 3.43 23.01
N LEU A 88 4.85 4.14 23.42
CA LEU A 88 3.60 3.58 23.93
C LEU A 88 2.45 3.63 22.91
N MET A 89 2.57 4.40 21.86
CA MET A 89 1.56 4.52 20.80
C MET A 89 1.29 3.17 20.12
N GLY A 90 0.03 2.97 19.75
CA GLY A 90 -0.42 1.77 19.08
C GLY A 90 -0.40 0.52 19.96
N LYS A 91 -0.54 0.66 21.29
CA LYS A 91 -0.68 -0.49 22.22
C LYS A 91 -1.86 -1.37 21.83
N ASN A 92 -2.99 -0.77 21.56
CA ASN A 92 -4.16 -1.38 20.95
C ASN A 92 -4.72 -0.38 19.94
N ALA A 93 -4.98 -0.84 18.74
CA ALA A 93 -5.48 0.01 17.66
C ALA A 93 -6.49 -0.72 16.80
N LEU A 94 -7.41 0.04 16.21
CA LEU A 94 -8.40 -0.43 15.25
C LEU A 94 -8.21 0.32 13.93
N SER A 95 -8.43 -0.35 12.81
CA SER A 95 -8.52 0.29 11.50
C SER A 95 -9.69 -0.23 10.68
N VAL A 96 -10.20 0.66 9.83
CA VAL A 96 -11.12 0.33 8.76
C VAL A 96 -10.50 0.86 7.47
N ASN A 97 -10.30 -0.01 6.49
CA ASN A 97 -9.72 0.31 5.19
C ASN A 97 -10.73 -0.06 4.11
N MET A 98 -10.95 0.83 3.17
CA MET A 98 -11.79 0.58 2.00
C MET A 98 -11.02 0.94 0.74
N LEU A 99 -10.92 -0.01 -0.18
CA LEU A 99 -10.35 0.16 -1.51
C LEU A 99 -11.41 -0.15 -2.55
N GLN A 100 -11.61 0.76 -3.48
CA GLN A 100 -12.40 0.51 -4.69
C GLN A 100 -11.47 0.64 -5.90
N ASP A 101 -11.45 -0.40 -6.72
CA ASP A 101 -10.69 -0.45 -7.97
C ASP A 101 -11.62 -0.74 -9.14
N THR A 102 -11.43 -0.05 -10.27
CA THR A 102 -12.20 -0.26 -11.49
C THR A 102 -11.23 -0.43 -12.65
N TYR A 103 -11.34 -1.52 -13.39
CA TYR A 103 -10.47 -1.84 -14.53
C TYR A 103 -11.26 -2.62 -15.59
N GLY A 104 -11.32 -2.08 -16.81
CA GLY A 104 -12.17 -2.64 -17.86
C GLY A 104 -13.61 -2.78 -17.40
N ALA A 105 -14.17 -3.97 -17.54
CA ALA A 105 -15.51 -4.33 -17.12
C ALA A 105 -15.62 -4.67 -15.61
N PHE A 106 -14.51 -4.70 -14.87
CA PHE A 106 -14.51 -5.10 -13.47
C PHE A 106 -14.51 -3.90 -12.53
N ARG A 107 -15.32 -4.01 -11.47
CA ARG A 107 -15.29 -3.13 -10.30
C ARG A 107 -15.12 -3.99 -9.06
N GLU A 108 -14.07 -3.73 -8.32
CA GLU A 108 -13.76 -4.44 -7.10
C GLU A 108 -13.79 -3.49 -5.91
N THR A 109 -14.51 -3.86 -4.86
CA THR A 109 -14.59 -3.10 -3.60
C THR A 109 -14.15 -4.03 -2.47
N GLU A 110 -13.12 -3.63 -1.73
CA GLU A 110 -12.57 -4.36 -0.60
C GLU A 110 -12.71 -3.53 0.68
N LEU A 111 -13.27 -4.12 1.72
CA LEU A 111 -13.37 -3.55 3.06
C LEU A 111 -12.58 -4.44 4.01
N ILE A 112 -11.65 -3.85 4.76
CA ILE A 112 -10.85 -4.57 5.76
C ILE A 112 -11.02 -3.88 7.11
N VAL A 113 -11.46 -4.63 8.12
CA VAL A 113 -11.48 -4.18 9.51
C VAL A 113 -10.38 -4.92 10.25
N SER A 114 -9.44 -4.21 10.86
CA SER A 114 -8.28 -4.80 11.52
C SER A 114 -8.10 -4.29 12.94
N TYR A 115 -7.65 -5.18 13.82
CA TYR A 115 -7.22 -4.87 15.17
C TYR A 115 -5.75 -5.25 15.33
N ALA A 116 -4.98 -4.40 16.01
CA ALA A 116 -3.60 -4.68 16.37
C ALA A 116 -3.35 -4.45 17.84
N SER A 117 -2.45 -5.25 18.39
CA SER A 117 -1.91 -5.09 19.74
C SER A 117 -0.39 -5.09 19.71
N ARG A 118 0.22 -4.40 20.66
CA ARG A 118 1.65 -4.27 20.79
C ARG A 118 2.14 -4.83 22.09
N VAL A 119 3.24 -5.59 22.00
CA VAL A 119 4.04 -6.04 23.13
C VAL A 119 5.39 -5.33 23.09
N ARG A 120 5.74 -4.63 24.16
CA ARG A 120 7.04 -3.99 24.30
C ARG A 120 8.10 -5.04 24.59
N LEU A 121 9.09 -5.20 23.70
CA LEU A 121 10.21 -6.13 23.88
C LEU A 121 11.36 -5.47 24.65
N THR A 122 11.66 -4.23 24.32
CA THR A 122 12.68 -3.41 24.97
C THR A 122 12.20 -1.96 25.07
N GLU A 123 12.99 -1.06 25.62
CA GLU A 123 12.65 0.38 25.65
C GLU A 123 12.43 0.98 24.26
N LYS A 124 13.02 0.41 23.22
CA LYS A 124 13.02 0.95 21.85
C LYS A 124 12.37 0.04 20.84
N HIS A 125 12.09 -1.22 21.16
CA HIS A 125 11.58 -2.21 20.22
C HIS A 125 10.22 -2.75 20.67
N ASN A 126 9.30 -2.80 19.75
CA ASN A 126 7.98 -3.34 19.96
C ASN A 126 7.68 -4.44 18.94
N LEU A 127 7.08 -5.51 19.41
CA LEU A 127 6.46 -6.53 18.60
C LEU A 127 4.98 -6.20 18.47
N ARG A 128 4.47 -6.15 17.27
CA ARG A 128 3.07 -5.86 16.96
C ARG A 128 2.45 -7.06 16.27
N LEU A 129 1.26 -7.42 16.73
CA LEU A 129 0.44 -8.50 16.17
C LEU A 129 -0.88 -7.90 15.75
N GLY A 130 -1.36 -8.30 14.60
CA GLY A 130 -2.65 -7.84 14.09
C GLY A 130 -3.42 -8.94 13.38
N ALA A 131 -4.73 -8.81 13.44
CA ALA A 131 -5.65 -9.64 12.68
C ALA A 131 -6.76 -8.74 12.09
N GLY A 132 -7.30 -9.16 10.96
CA GLY A 132 -8.37 -8.44 10.29
C GLY A 132 -9.30 -9.37 9.55
N VAL A 133 -10.52 -8.89 9.32
CA VAL A 133 -11.50 -9.52 8.45
C VAL A 133 -11.60 -8.69 7.20
N SER A 134 -11.55 -9.32 6.04
CA SER A 134 -11.75 -8.70 4.74
C SER A 134 -13.04 -9.17 4.11
N TYR A 135 -13.81 -8.23 3.58
CA TYR A 135 -14.95 -8.46 2.70
C TYR A 135 -14.64 -7.83 1.35
N GLN A 136 -14.82 -8.60 0.30
CA GLN A 136 -14.55 -8.17 -1.07
C GLN A 136 -15.76 -8.45 -1.95
N ASN A 137 -16.20 -7.44 -2.69
CA ASN A 137 -17.22 -7.58 -3.73
C ASN A 137 -16.59 -7.27 -5.08
N ILE A 138 -16.67 -8.23 -6.00
CA ILE A 138 -16.17 -8.11 -7.36
C ILE A 138 -17.40 -8.13 -8.27
N ARG A 139 -17.59 -7.05 -9.01
CA ARG A 139 -18.67 -6.89 -9.98
C ARG A 139 -18.11 -6.91 -11.38
N LEU A 140 -18.70 -7.72 -12.23
CA LEU A 140 -18.51 -7.74 -13.67
C LEU A 140 -19.67 -7.04 -14.36
N ASP A 141 -19.38 -6.01 -15.15
CA ASP A 141 -20.36 -5.34 -16.01
C ASP A 141 -20.35 -6.00 -17.40
N GLY A 142 -21.32 -6.85 -17.62
CA GLY A 142 -21.47 -7.56 -18.89
C GLY A 142 -21.87 -6.66 -20.07
N ASN A 143 -22.33 -5.42 -19.80
CA ASN A 143 -22.60 -4.45 -20.87
C ASN A 143 -21.30 -3.81 -21.40
N ALA A 144 -20.23 -3.84 -20.61
CA ALA A 144 -18.91 -3.35 -20.99
C ALA A 144 -18.04 -4.43 -21.64
N LEU A 145 -18.53 -5.69 -21.71
CA LEU A 145 -17.83 -6.76 -22.38
C LEU A 145 -18.01 -6.65 -23.89
N THR A 146 -16.92 -6.79 -24.63
CA THR A 146 -16.91 -6.93 -26.09
C THR A 146 -16.38 -8.31 -26.43
N SER A 147 -17.11 -9.07 -27.24
CA SER A 147 -16.66 -10.36 -27.75
C SER A 147 -16.41 -10.27 -29.26
N GLU A 148 -15.29 -10.79 -29.71
CA GLU A 148 -15.05 -11.01 -31.15
C GLU A 148 -15.88 -12.19 -31.66
N ASP A 149 -16.19 -13.16 -30.80
CA ASP A 149 -17.08 -14.30 -31.09
C ASP A 149 -18.41 -14.12 -30.35
N LEU A 150 -19.46 -13.77 -31.09
CA LEU A 150 -20.81 -13.57 -30.56
C LEU A 150 -21.46 -14.87 -30.04
N ASN A 151 -20.86 -16.02 -30.35
CA ASN A 151 -21.35 -17.36 -29.94
C ASN A 151 -20.51 -17.98 -28.81
N ASP A 152 -19.60 -17.24 -28.18
CA ASP A 152 -18.84 -17.77 -27.05
C ASP A 152 -19.80 -18.08 -25.88
N PRO A 153 -19.99 -19.39 -25.55
CA PRO A 153 -20.92 -19.79 -24.52
C PRO A 153 -20.47 -19.35 -23.11
N THR A 154 -19.17 -19.11 -22.92
CA THR A 154 -18.59 -18.67 -21.65
C THR A 154 -18.94 -17.22 -21.38
N LEU A 155 -18.86 -16.36 -22.41
CA LEU A 155 -19.23 -14.95 -22.29
C LEU A 155 -20.73 -14.73 -22.35
N GLY A 156 -21.47 -15.57 -23.09
CA GLY A 156 -22.90 -15.40 -23.34
C GLY A 156 -23.76 -15.32 -22.05
N GLN A 157 -23.34 -16.02 -21.00
CA GLN A 157 -24.03 -15.97 -19.70
C GLN A 157 -23.84 -14.65 -18.94
N TYR A 158 -22.82 -13.86 -19.27
CA TYR A 158 -22.50 -12.60 -18.58
C TYR A 158 -22.90 -11.36 -19.40
N LEU A 159 -23.16 -11.52 -20.70
CA LEU A 159 -23.51 -10.41 -21.59
C LEU A 159 -24.86 -9.77 -21.20
N GLY A 160 -24.89 -8.44 -21.18
CA GLY A 160 -26.12 -7.66 -20.98
C GLY A 160 -26.62 -7.57 -19.55
N GLY A 161 -25.81 -7.96 -18.54
CA GLY A 161 -26.15 -7.93 -17.13
C GLY A 161 -24.99 -7.58 -16.23
N PHE A 162 -25.24 -7.66 -14.92
CA PHE A 162 -24.21 -7.56 -13.89
C PHE A 162 -24.08 -8.90 -13.17
N SER A 163 -22.85 -9.34 -12.95
CA SER A 163 -22.55 -10.49 -12.11
C SER A 163 -21.71 -10.04 -10.92
N ASP A 164 -22.06 -10.48 -9.73
CA ASP A 164 -21.39 -10.13 -8.49
C ASP A 164 -20.83 -11.39 -7.81
N MET A 165 -19.60 -11.31 -7.32
CA MET A 165 -18.97 -12.33 -6.52
C MET A 165 -18.51 -11.74 -5.19
N GLN A 166 -18.83 -12.42 -4.07
CA GLN A 166 -18.51 -11.94 -2.73
C GLN A 166 -17.58 -12.92 -2.04
N VAL A 167 -16.50 -12.37 -1.44
CA VAL A 167 -15.46 -13.13 -0.75
C VAL A 167 -15.28 -12.56 0.66
N VAL A 168 -15.28 -13.41 1.66
CA VAL A 168 -14.88 -13.06 3.04
C VAL A 168 -13.68 -13.89 3.43
N ASP A 169 -12.69 -13.24 4.05
CA ASP A 169 -11.48 -13.92 4.49
C ASP A 169 -10.84 -13.20 5.68
N PHE A 170 -9.75 -13.76 6.18
CA PHE A 170 -8.98 -13.22 7.28
C PHE A 170 -7.60 -12.79 6.82
N ASN A 171 -7.11 -11.73 7.46
CA ASN A 171 -5.75 -11.22 7.29
C ASN A 171 -5.03 -11.26 8.62
N ILE A 172 -3.75 -11.61 8.62
CA ILE A 172 -2.91 -11.60 9.81
C ILE A 172 -1.65 -10.79 9.56
N GLY A 173 -1.06 -10.28 10.62
CA GLY A 173 0.13 -9.46 10.50
C GLY A 173 1.01 -9.48 11.73
N LEU A 174 2.31 -9.41 11.48
CA LEU A 174 3.38 -9.31 12.46
C LEU A 174 4.29 -8.16 12.07
N ALA A 175 4.75 -7.36 13.04
CA ALA A 175 5.74 -6.32 12.79
C ALA A 175 6.66 -6.12 14.00
N LEU A 176 7.95 -5.98 13.73
CA LEU A 176 8.95 -5.46 14.65
C LEU A 176 9.13 -3.97 14.34
N THR A 177 8.91 -3.12 15.32
CA THR A 177 8.93 -1.67 15.12
C THR A 177 9.87 -0.98 16.10
N HIS A 178 10.53 0.06 15.58
CA HIS A 178 11.40 0.98 16.29
C HIS A 178 11.12 2.40 15.76
N SER A 179 11.53 3.46 16.45
CA SER A 179 11.32 4.84 15.97
C SER A 179 11.96 5.14 14.62
N LYS A 180 13.06 4.46 14.28
CA LYS A 180 13.83 4.67 13.04
C LYS A 180 13.65 3.60 11.97
N TYR A 181 13.15 2.44 12.31
CA TYR A 181 12.95 1.33 11.35
C TYR A 181 11.82 0.41 11.74
N TYR A 182 11.31 -0.28 10.78
CA TYR A 182 10.38 -1.38 10.98
C TYR A 182 10.64 -2.50 9.98
N LEU A 183 10.27 -3.71 10.36
CA LEU A 183 10.17 -4.87 9.48
C LEU A 183 8.86 -5.57 9.78
N SER A 184 8.11 -5.91 8.75
CA SER A 184 6.79 -6.50 8.93
C SER A 184 6.48 -7.57 7.90
N TYR A 185 5.66 -8.54 8.32
CA TYR A 185 5.09 -9.59 7.50
C TYR A 185 3.58 -9.57 7.66
N GLY A 186 2.87 -9.49 6.56
CA GLY A 186 1.42 -9.59 6.48
C GLY A 186 1.02 -10.73 5.54
N MET A 187 -0.07 -11.40 5.87
CA MET A 187 -0.70 -12.40 5.00
C MET A 187 -2.17 -12.05 4.83
N HIS A 188 -2.59 -11.83 3.59
CA HIS A 188 -3.98 -11.61 3.23
C HIS A 188 -4.60 -12.89 2.73
N ARG A 189 -5.91 -13.04 2.97
CA ARG A 189 -6.70 -14.18 2.52
C ARG A 189 -6.13 -15.52 3.03
N VAL A 190 -5.92 -15.60 4.35
CA VAL A 190 -5.38 -16.79 5.03
C VAL A 190 -6.26 -18.02 4.80
N GLY A 191 -7.58 -17.82 4.65
CA GLY A 191 -8.56 -18.86 4.36
C GLY A 191 -8.60 -19.30 2.90
N GLY A 192 -7.79 -18.68 2.01
CA GLY A 192 -7.73 -19.01 0.58
C GLY A 192 -8.82 -18.37 -0.26
N GLY A 193 -9.53 -17.36 0.25
CA GLY A 193 -10.54 -16.59 -0.49
C GLY A 193 -11.83 -17.35 -0.70
N ALA A 194 -12.45 -17.83 0.37
CA ALA A 194 -13.73 -18.53 0.28
C ALA A 194 -14.82 -17.63 -0.31
N ILE A 195 -15.40 -18.06 -1.42
CA ILE A 195 -16.56 -17.41 -2.04
C ILE A 195 -17.78 -17.70 -1.17
N ILE A 196 -18.48 -16.64 -0.73
CA ILE A 196 -19.65 -16.80 0.14
C ILE A 196 -20.94 -16.83 -0.69
N SER A 197 -21.00 -16.01 -1.74
CA SER A 197 -22.17 -15.93 -2.60
C SER A 197 -21.86 -15.24 -3.93
N GLY A 198 -22.74 -15.45 -4.90
CA GLY A 198 -22.68 -14.85 -6.23
C GLY A 198 -22.22 -15.80 -7.31
N ASP A 199 -21.92 -15.24 -8.47
CA ASP A 199 -21.50 -15.97 -9.65
C ASP A 199 -19.99 -16.24 -9.57
N GLU A 200 -19.57 -17.50 -9.75
CA GLU A 200 -18.15 -17.86 -9.79
C GLU A 200 -17.56 -17.59 -11.17
N PHE A 201 -17.06 -16.38 -11.40
CA PHE A 201 -16.32 -16.06 -12.64
C PHE A 201 -14.80 -15.94 -12.42
N ILE A 202 -14.33 -16.16 -11.20
CA ILE A 202 -12.92 -16.29 -10.82
C ILE A 202 -12.76 -17.53 -9.95
N ASP A 203 -12.02 -18.52 -10.43
CA ASP A 203 -11.90 -19.85 -9.79
C ASP A 203 -11.20 -19.83 -8.42
N SER A 204 -10.34 -18.87 -8.16
CA SER A 204 -9.62 -18.81 -6.88
C SER A 204 -9.10 -17.43 -6.54
N TYR A 205 -9.11 -17.12 -5.26
CA TYR A 205 -8.51 -15.92 -4.67
C TYR A 205 -7.38 -16.32 -3.71
N PRO A 206 -6.20 -16.70 -4.22
CA PRO A 206 -5.16 -17.26 -3.38
C PRO A 206 -4.62 -16.26 -2.36
N ALA A 207 -4.12 -16.81 -1.24
CA ALA A 207 -3.44 -16.03 -0.22
C ALA A 207 -2.27 -15.24 -0.82
N SER A 208 -2.02 -14.06 -0.26
CA SER A 208 -0.90 -13.23 -0.64
C SER A 208 -0.05 -12.88 0.58
N SER A 209 1.26 -13.09 0.47
CA SER A 209 2.23 -12.74 1.49
C SER A 209 2.89 -11.41 1.15
N ILE A 210 3.02 -10.55 2.16
CA ILE A 210 3.54 -9.19 2.01
C ILE A 210 4.63 -8.96 3.06
N ILE A 211 5.80 -8.53 2.61
CA ILE A 211 6.89 -8.09 3.48
C ILE A 211 7.09 -6.60 3.24
N GLN A 212 7.15 -5.83 4.32
CA GLN A 212 7.46 -4.41 4.27
C GLN A 212 8.57 -4.08 5.26
N GLY A 213 9.44 -3.16 4.87
CA GLY A 213 10.46 -2.62 5.75
C GLY A 213 10.72 -1.15 5.43
N GLY A 214 11.15 -0.42 6.43
CA GLY A 214 11.51 0.98 6.28
C GLY A 214 12.62 1.37 7.24
N TYR A 215 13.39 2.36 6.82
CA TYR A 215 14.40 3.03 7.63
C TYR A 215 14.31 4.54 7.42
N ARG A 216 14.36 5.30 8.49
CA ARG A 216 14.34 6.77 8.45
C ARG A 216 15.38 7.35 9.41
N GLU A 217 16.08 8.38 8.98
CA GLU A 217 17.13 9.03 9.75
C GLU A 217 17.18 10.53 9.46
N ALA A 218 17.26 11.33 10.52
CA ALA A 218 17.54 12.76 10.41
C ALA A 218 19.04 12.96 10.18
N LEU A 219 19.43 13.48 9.03
CA LEU A 219 20.82 13.79 8.68
C LEU A 219 21.26 15.13 9.24
N SER A 220 20.33 16.06 9.35
CA SER A 220 20.52 17.39 9.93
C SER A 220 19.18 17.92 10.49
N PRO A 221 19.14 19.05 11.20
CA PRO A 221 17.89 19.63 11.66
C PRO A 221 16.83 19.89 10.57
N ASN A 222 17.29 20.06 9.33
CA ASN A 222 16.43 20.41 8.19
C ASN A 222 16.30 19.31 7.13
N VAL A 223 17.00 18.18 7.28
CA VAL A 223 17.03 17.12 6.26
C VAL A 223 16.92 15.76 6.91
N ALA A 224 15.95 14.97 6.46
CA ALA A 224 15.86 13.56 6.81
C ALA A 224 15.74 12.69 5.57
N LEU A 225 16.30 11.48 5.63
CA LEU A 225 16.17 10.46 4.60
C LEU A 225 15.24 9.35 5.09
N ILE A 226 14.40 8.87 4.17
CA ILE A 226 13.45 7.80 4.41
C ILE A 226 13.58 6.79 3.27
N PHE A 227 13.81 5.55 3.62
CA PHE A 227 13.84 4.42 2.71
C PHE A 227 12.74 3.44 3.05
N ASN A 228 12.02 2.95 2.06
CA ASN A 228 10.99 1.93 2.22
C ASN A 228 11.13 0.86 1.14
N ALA A 229 10.91 -0.39 1.54
CA ALA A 229 10.86 -1.54 0.67
C ALA A 229 9.56 -2.32 0.88
N TYR A 230 9.02 -2.85 -0.19
CA TYR A 230 7.81 -3.65 -0.23
C TYR A 230 8.03 -4.84 -1.15
N TYR A 231 7.64 -6.02 -0.69
CA TYR A 231 7.63 -7.24 -1.48
C TYR A 231 6.30 -7.96 -1.28
N ARG A 232 5.65 -8.36 -2.37
CA ARG A 232 4.43 -9.16 -2.35
C ARG A 232 4.59 -10.37 -3.26
N THR A 233 4.24 -11.52 -2.74
CA THR A 233 4.12 -12.77 -3.48
C THR A 233 2.73 -13.37 -3.34
N GLN A 234 2.24 -13.97 -4.41
CA GLN A 234 0.93 -14.62 -4.49
C GLN A 234 1.01 -15.72 -5.55
N LYS A 235 0.35 -16.86 -5.32
CA LYS A 235 0.29 -17.96 -6.27
C LYS A 235 -0.25 -17.47 -7.63
N ASP A 236 0.30 -18.00 -8.71
CA ASP A 236 -0.08 -17.75 -10.11
C ASP A 236 0.04 -16.29 -10.58
N VAL A 237 0.71 -15.46 -9.81
CA VAL A 237 0.92 -14.06 -10.14
C VAL A 237 2.37 -13.66 -9.89
N ASN A 238 2.97 -12.84 -10.76
CA ASN A 238 4.35 -12.38 -10.59
C ASN A 238 4.55 -11.65 -9.27
N ASP A 239 5.70 -11.88 -8.65
CA ASP A 239 6.10 -11.16 -7.46
C ASP A 239 6.22 -9.66 -7.75
N ASN A 240 5.86 -8.86 -6.77
CA ASN A 240 5.99 -7.40 -6.83
C ASN A 240 7.03 -6.93 -5.82
N PHE A 241 8.07 -6.28 -6.29
CA PHE A 241 9.10 -5.67 -5.46
C PHE A 241 9.17 -4.17 -5.73
N GLU A 242 8.98 -3.35 -4.71
CA GLU A 242 8.99 -1.90 -4.79
C GLU A 242 9.95 -1.29 -3.78
N LEU A 243 10.65 -0.23 -4.20
CA LEU A 243 11.56 0.55 -3.38
C LEU A 243 11.20 2.03 -3.49
N ASN A 244 11.23 2.74 -2.38
CA ASN A 244 11.04 4.18 -2.33
C ASN A 244 12.15 4.83 -1.50
N LEU A 245 12.72 5.91 -2.01
CA LEU A 245 13.64 6.79 -1.30
C LEU A 245 13.03 8.19 -1.28
N LYS A 246 12.86 8.75 -0.08
CA LYS A 246 12.30 10.09 0.13
C LYS A 246 13.29 10.93 0.93
N THR A 247 13.31 12.22 0.65
CA THR A 247 14.02 13.24 1.43
C THR A 247 13.01 14.21 1.98
N LEU A 248 12.94 14.34 3.31
CA LEU A 248 12.13 15.34 4.00
C LEU A 248 12.99 16.58 4.24
N LEU A 249 12.50 17.74 3.82
CA LEU A 249 13.16 19.04 3.91
C LEU A 249 12.38 19.98 4.84
N MET A 250 13.10 20.58 5.81
CA MET A 250 12.56 21.57 6.76
C MET A 250 11.29 21.10 7.50
N ASP A 251 11.09 19.78 7.64
CA ASP A 251 9.88 19.16 8.17
C ASP A 251 8.57 19.58 7.48
N ARG A 252 8.66 20.06 6.24
CA ARG A 252 7.51 20.60 5.49
C ARG A 252 7.35 20.02 4.11
N PHE A 253 8.44 19.73 3.42
CA PHE A 253 8.41 19.29 2.04
C PHE A 253 9.11 17.95 1.93
N TRP A 254 8.57 17.03 1.14
CA TRP A 254 9.34 15.86 0.75
C TRP A 254 9.39 15.73 -0.77
N LEU A 255 10.50 15.20 -1.22
CA LEU A 255 10.73 14.75 -2.58
C LEU A 255 11.18 13.29 -2.50
N GLY A 256 10.78 12.49 -3.47
CA GLY A 256 11.15 11.09 -3.50
C GLY A 256 11.19 10.51 -4.89
N VAL A 257 11.88 9.39 -4.99
CA VAL A 257 11.91 8.54 -6.17
C VAL A 257 11.59 7.12 -5.74
N GLY A 258 10.91 6.39 -6.59
CA GLY A 258 10.57 4.99 -6.33
C GLY A 258 10.64 4.17 -7.59
N THR A 259 10.75 2.86 -7.40
CA THR A 259 10.71 1.91 -8.51
C THR A 259 9.92 0.68 -8.11
N ARG A 260 9.09 0.22 -8.99
CA ARG A 260 8.55 -1.14 -9.03
C ARG A 260 9.38 -1.88 -10.05
N VAL A 261 10.22 -2.77 -9.54
CA VAL A 261 11.23 -3.46 -10.34
C VAL A 261 10.58 -4.10 -11.58
N ASN A 262 11.15 -3.85 -12.74
CA ASN A 262 10.71 -4.29 -14.08
C ASN A 262 9.36 -3.75 -14.57
N ASN A 263 8.70 -2.85 -13.82
CA ASN A 263 7.36 -2.38 -14.19
C ASN A 263 7.29 -0.86 -14.35
N ALA A 264 7.73 -0.10 -13.34
CA ALA A 264 7.55 1.33 -13.34
C ALA A 264 8.55 2.06 -12.45
N THR A 265 8.81 3.31 -12.76
CA THR A 265 9.55 4.25 -11.91
C THR A 265 8.63 5.43 -11.59
N ASN A 266 8.74 5.98 -10.39
CA ASN A 266 7.92 7.09 -9.97
C ASN A 266 8.74 8.22 -9.34
N LEU A 267 8.19 9.43 -9.46
CA LEU A 267 8.62 10.63 -8.78
C LEU A 267 7.55 11.02 -7.78
N GLN A 268 7.95 11.39 -6.59
CA GLN A 268 7.05 11.72 -5.49
C GLN A 268 7.37 13.10 -4.94
N MET A 269 6.34 13.85 -4.57
CA MET A 269 6.49 15.12 -3.87
C MET A 269 5.31 15.34 -2.93
N GLY A 270 5.51 16.18 -1.92
CA GLY A 270 4.41 16.55 -1.08
C GLY A 270 4.78 17.55 0.01
N ILE A 271 3.77 17.93 0.75
CA ILE A 271 3.83 18.94 1.82
C ILE A 271 3.25 18.39 3.11
N LEU A 272 3.85 18.82 4.22
CA LEU A 272 3.37 18.61 5.57
C LEU A 272 2.89 19.94 6.15
N THR A 273 1.70 19.92 6.72
CA THR A 273 1.21 20.97 7.63
C THR A 273 1.07 20.38 9.04
N LYS A 274 0.52 21.14 9.98
CA LYS A 274 0.37 20.68 11.38
C LYS A 274 -0.24 19.27 11.48
N ARG A 275 -1.33 19.01 10.77
CA ARG A 275 -2.04 17.72 10.84
C ARG A 275 -2.26 17.03 9.49
N LEU A 276 -2.02 17.75 8.41
CA LEU A 276 -2.31 17.27 7.06
C LEU A 276 -1.01 17.05 6.30
N ARG A 277 -0.89 15.90 5.64
CA ARG A 277 0.13 15.57 4.64
C ARG A 277 -0.57 15.39 3.31
N ILE A 278 -0.12 16.09 2.28
CA ILE A 278 -0.64 15.97 0.91
C ILE A 278 0.54 15.55 0.03
N GLY A 279 0.33 14.53 -0.77
CA GLY A 279 1.33 13.99 -1.70
C GLY A 279 0.81 13.85 -3.10
N TYR A 280 1.71 13.95 -4.04
CA TYR A 280 1.51 13.63 -5.44
C TYR A 280 2.62 12.71 -5.91
N LEU A 281 2.23 11.70 -6.69
CA LEU A 281 3.13 10.76 -7.31
C LEU A 281 2.82 10.68 -8.80
N PHE A 282 3.87 10.80 -9.59
CA PHE A 282 3.86 10.59 -11.02
C PHE A 282 4.66 9.32 -11.34
N GLU A 283 4.04 8.36 -12.02
CA GLU A 283 4.66 7.09 -12.36
C GLU A 283 4.65 6.91 -13.88
N PHE A 284 5.77 6.47 -14.41
CA PHE A 284 5.93 6.11 -15.81
C PHE A 284 6.40 4.66 -15.94
N PRO A 285 5.87 3.90 -16.93
CA PRO A 285 6.25 2.51 -17.15
C PRO A 285 7.71 2.41 -17.57
N VAL A 286 8.39 1.35 -17.11
CA VAL A 286 9.77 1.01 -17.45
C VAL A 286 9.81 -0.46 -17.80
N GLY A 287 10.22 -0.80 -19.03
CA GLY A 287 10.30 -2.19 -19.51
C GLY A 287 9.73 -2.36 -20.90
N GLY A 288 10.41 -3.17 -21.73
CA GLY A 288 10.20 -3.24 -23.17
C GLY A 288 8.94 -3.93 -23.66
N ASP A 289 8.18 -4.62 -22.80
CA ASP A 289 7.02 -5.42 -23.21
C ASP A 289 5.68 -4.69 -23.06
N TYR A 290 5.68 -3.49 -22.47
CA TYR A 290 4.48 -2.68 -22.29
C TYR A 290 4.56 -1.39 -23.10
N ASN A 291 4.15 -1.44 -24.35
CA ASN A 291 3.82 -0.24 -25.14
C ASN A 291 2.51 0.42 -24.66
N LEU A 292 2.21 0.38 -23.36
CA LEU A 292 1.07 1.12 -22.82
C LEU A 292 1.48 2.57 -22.66
N PRO A 293 0.93 3.50 -23.48
CA PRO A 293 1.42 4.87 -23.60
C PRO A 293 0.99 5.79 -22.45
N GLY A 294 0.48 5.25 -21.36
CA GLY A 294 -0.12 6.05 -20.30
C GLY A 294 0.72 6.17 -19.03
N ASN A 295 0.90 7.40 -18.55
CA ASN A 295 1.45 7.67 -17.24
C ASN A 295 0.40 7.48 -16.14
N THR A 296 0.86 7.29 -14.90
CA THR A 296 0.00 7.12 -13.74
C THR A 296 0.15 8.30 -12.80
N HIS A 297 -0.97 8.77 -12.29
CA HIS A 297 -1.06 9.87 -11.33
C HIS A 297 -1.71 9.38 -10.05
N GLU A 298 -1.09 9.64 -8.90
CA GLU A 298 -1.63 9.30 -7.58
C GLU A 298 -1.58 10.54 -6.67
N PHE A 299 -2.73 10.91 -6.11
CA PHE A 299 -2.86 11.95 -5.10
C PHE A 299 -3.13 11.31 -3.76
N THR A 300 -2.37 11.67 -2.73
CA THR A 300 -2.50 11.13 -1.39
C THR A 300 -2.79 12.23 -0.38
N ALA A 301 -3.60 11.91 0.61
CA ALA A 301 -3.86 12.78 1.76
C ALA A 301 -3.86 11.95 3.04
N VAL A 302 -3.22 12.48 4.10
CA VAL A 302 -3.21 11.88 5.44
C VAL A 302 -3.51 12.98 6.44
N PHE A 303 -4.56 12.82 7.23
CA PHE A 303 -4.95 13.72 8.30
C PHE A 303 -4.78 13.04 9.65
N ASN A 304 -3.84 13.53 10.46
CA ASN A 304 -3.62 13.04 11.83
C ASN A 304 -4.70 13.64 12.77
N LEU A 305 -5.38 12.78 13.52
CA LEU A 305 -6.50 13.20 14.37
C LEU A 305 -6.04 13.93 15.63
N PHE A 306 -4.99 13.45 16.27
CA PHE A 306 -4.53 13.96 17.57
C PHE A 306 -3.11 14.51 17.52
N ARG A 307 -2.26 13.94 16.67
CA ARG A 307 -0.85 14.28 16.57
C ARG A 307 -0.61 15.50 15.70
N ASP A 308 0.30 16.39 16.16
CA ASP A 308 0.79 17.51 15.37
C ASP A 308 2.11 17.16 14.67
N ASN A 309 2.17 17.27 13.34
CA ASN A 309 3.37 17.03 12.53
C ASN A 309 4.52 18.02 12.80
N THR A 310 4.31 19.07 13.58
CA THR A 310 5.34 20.10 13.85
C THR A 310 6.10 19.89 15.16
N ARG A 311 5.66 18.95 16.00
CA ARG A 311 6.33 18.65 17.26
C ARG A 311 7.29 17.49 17.08
N ARG A 312 8.57 17.81 16.89
CA ARG A 312 9.65 16.83 17.04
C ARG A 312 9.88 16.56 18.52
N THR A 313 9.67 15.35 18.95
CA THR A 313 10.32 14.81 20.13
C THR A 313 11.62 14.15 19.64
N ASP A 314 12.76 14.72 20.06
CA ASP A 314 14.14 14.21 19.88
C ASP A 314 14.39 13.34 18.61
N ASN A 315 14.69 13.99 17.48
CA ASN A 315 15.13 13.36 16.21
C ASN A 315 14.14 12.41 15.51
N GLU A 316 12.87 12.48 15.85
CA GLU A 316 11.86 11.69 15.14
C GLU A 316 11.59 12.26 13.74
N VAL A 317 11.65 11.40 12.73
CA VAL A 317 11.26 11.76 11.35
C VAL A 317 9.76 11.59 11.21
N LEU A 318 9.05 12.59 10.66
CA LEU A 318 7.61 12.71 10.68
C LEU A 318 6.85 11.83 9.66
N ILE A 319 7.55 11.24 8.71
CA ILE A 319 6.95 10.43 7.64
C ILE A 319 7.70 9.12 7.42
N TRP A 320 7.01 8.18 6.77
CA TRP A 320 7.58 6.97 6.19
C TRP A 320 7.63 7.02 4.67
#